data_85669e12cc46e01055055bbaeac101d0
#
_entry.id   85669e12cc46e01055055bbaeac101d0
#
_cell.length_a   1.000
_cell.length_b   1.000
_cell.length_c   1.000
_cell.angle_alpha   90.00
_cell.angle_beta   90.00
_cell.angle_gamma   90.00
#
_symmetry.space_group_name_H-M   'P 1'
#
loop_
_entity.id
_entity.type
_entity.pdbx_description
1 polymer ?
#
loop_
_entity_poly.entity_id
_entity_poly.type
_entity_poly.pdbx_seq_one_letter_code
_entity_poly.pdbx_strand_id
1 'polypeptide(L)'
;MRAVTILAAAALALPAYAQQKAEDPLVKRGRYLVQIGGCNDCHTAEYPQKGGKVPEGQWLAGDALGWQGPWGTTYATNLRLYFQELTEEEWVKKGKTLKARPPMPWFNVQAMTTSDLRALYRYVRHLGPAGKPAPAYLPPDKAPSGPVVRFPEPPKK
;
A
#
# COMPACT_ATOMS: atom_id res chain seq x y z
N MET A 1 52.78 33.40 -50.67
CA MET A 1 52.35 33.07 -49.32
C MET A 1 50.81 32.95 -49.30
N ARG A 2 50.29 31.73 -49.16
CA ARG A 2 48.84 31.50 -49.16
C ARG A 2 48.41 31.27 -47.65
N ALA A 3 47.56 32.16 -47.13
CA ALA A 3 47.02 32.07 -45.81
C ALA A 3 45.90 31.00 -45.78
N VAL A 4 46.03 29.98 -44.94
CA VAL A 4 45.02 28.95 -44.68
C VAL A 4 44.22 29.40 -43.47
N THR A 5 42.96 29.76 -43.69
CA THR A 5 42.01 30.13 -42.60
C THR A 5 41.35 28.84 -42.10
N ILE A 6 41.66 28.46 -40.89
CA ILE A 6 41.00 27.31 -40.20
C ILE A 6 39.73 27.83 -39.51
N LEU A 7 38.55 27.44 -40.01
CA LEU A 7 37.26 27.63 -39.29
C LEU A 7 37.13 26.55 -38.24
N ALA A 8 37.18 26.96 -36.98
CA ALA A 8 36.82 26.11 -35.82
C ALA A 8 35.31 26.06 -35.68
N ALA A 9 34.71 24.89 -35.94
CA ALA A 9 33.28 24.63 -35.68
C ALA A 9 33.10 24.35 -34.20
N ALA A 10 32.50 25.28 -33.43
CA ALA A 10 32.11 25.06 -32.05
C ALA A 10 30.82 24.21 -32.02
N ALA A 11 30.93 22.96 -31.65
CA ALA A 11 29.80 22.08 -31.39
C ALA A 11 29.11 22.51 -30.08
N LEU A 12 27.92 23.13 -30.18
CA LEU A 12 27.07 23.43 -29.05
C LEU A 12 26.45 22.11 -28.52
N ALA A 13 27.02 21.58 -27.46
CA ALA A 13 26.44 20.46 -26.72
C ALA A 13 25.18 20.97 -25.96
N LEU A 14 24.00 20.68 -26.50
CA LEU A 14 22.74 20.91 -25.79
C LEU A 14 22.68 19.98 -24.57
N PRO A 15 22.41 20.51 -23.37
CA PRO A 15 22.19 19.63 -22.20
C PRO A 15 20.97 18.75 -22.47
N ALA A 16 21.16 17.44 -22.42
CA ALA A 16 20.07 16.47 -22.42
C ALA A 16 19.28 16.65 -21.13
N TYR A 17 18.20 17.41 -21.17
CA TYR A 17 17.23 17.43 -20.10
C TYR A 17 16.65 16.01 -20.02
N ALA A 18 17.07 15.25 -19.01
CA ALA A 18 16.46 13.99 -18.67
C ALA A 18 14.97 14.29 -18.38
N GLN A 19 14.11 13.91 -19.30
CA GLN A 19 12.67 14.03 -19.17
C GLN A 19 12.28 13.13 -18.02
N GLN A 20 12.09 13.70 -16.82
CA GLN A 20 11.50 12.98 -15.70
C GLN A 20 10.14 12.47 -16.15
N LYS A 21 10.03 11.14 -16.29
CA LYS A 21 8.77 10.49 -16.64
C LYS A 21 7.75 10.90 -15.60
N ALA A 22 6.73 11.65 -16.00
CA ALA A 22 5.67 12.07 -15.08
C ALA A 22 5.08 10.85 -14.37
N GLU A 23 4.90 10.94 -13.06
CA GLU A 23 4.28 9.87 -12.27
C GLU A 23 2.86 9.60 -12.80
N ASP A 24 2.51 8.32 -12.93
CA ASP A 24 1.16 7.91 -13.36
C ASP A 24 0.11 8.54 -12.41
N PRO A 25 -0.86 9.30 -12.95
CA PRO A 25 -1.91 9.94 -12.14
C PRO A 25 -2.68 8.95 -11.25
N LEU A 26 -2.84 7.70 -11.68
CA LEU A 26 -3.46 6.65 -10.87
C LEU A 26 -2.57 6.24 -9.69
N VAL A 27 -1.26 6.18 -9.87
CA VAL A 27 -0.31 5.90 -8.78
C VAL A 27 -0.40 7.02 -7.73
N LYS A 28 -0.37 8.27 -8.15
CA LYS A 28 -0.53 9.44 -7.27
C LYS A 28 -1.88 9.41 -6.53
N ARG A 29 -2.96 9.11 -7.23
CA ARG A 29 -4.31 8.97 -6.63
C ARG A 29 -4.35 7.81 -5.63
N GLY A 30 -3.78 6.67 -5.95
CA GLY A 30 -3.71 5.50 -5.07
C GLY A 30 -2.93 5.78 -3.79
N ARG A 31 -1.80 6.48 -3.89
CA ARG A 31 -1.03 6.95 -2.73
C ARG A 31 -1.88 7.81 -1.79
N TYR A 32 -2.59 8.78 -2.33
CA TYR A 32 -3.50 9.64 -1.57
C TYR A 32 -4.60 8.82 -0.88
N LEU A 33 -5.23 7.88 -1.60
CA LEU A 33 -6.29 7.03 -1.04
C LEU A 33 -5.79 6.14 0.10
N VAL A 34 -4.58 5.59 -0.01
CA VAL A 34 -3.95 4.79 1.07
C VAL A 34 -3.78 5.63 2.32
N GLN A 35 -3.38 6.89 2.19
CA GLN A 35 -3.19 7.79 3.33
C GLN A 35 -4.52 8.19 3.98
N ILE A 36 -5.46 8.74 3.19
CA ILE A 36 -6.73 9.24 3.75
C ILE A 36 -7.71 8.13 4.14
N GLY A 37 -7.59 6.97 3.52
CA GLY A 37 -8.40 5.78 3.84
C GLY A 37 -7.88 5.01 5.05
N GLY A 38 -6.79 5.45 5.69
CA GLY A 38 -6.22 4.82 6.88
C GLY A 38 -5.67 3.41 6.64
N CYS A 39 -5.31 3.06 5.39
CA CYS A 39 -4.80 1.73 5.09
C CYS A 39 -3.50 1.43 5.86
N ASN A 40 -2.64 2.44 5.99
CA ASN A 40 -1.39 2.33 6.70
C ASN A 40 -1.56 2.10 8.20
N ASP A 41 -2.68 2.53 8.80
CA ASP A 41 -2.88 2.44 10.26
C ASP A 41 -2.83 0.99 10.77
N CYS A 42 -3.19 0.05 9.91
CA CYS A 42 -3.12 -1.38 10.19
C CYS A 42 -2.12 -2.12 9.31
N HIS A 43 -1.99 -1.76 8.02
CA HIS A 43 -1.18 -2.51 7.06
C HIS A 43 0.29 -2.07 6.98
N THR A 44 0.70 -1.12 7.82
CA THR A 44 2.10 -0.66 7.94
C THR A 44 2.50 -0.66 9.41
N ALA A 45 3.50 -1.47 9.74
CA ALA A 45 3.97 -1.60 11.11
C ALA A 45 4.36 -0.23 11.71
N GLU A 46 3.93 0.02 12.95
CA GLU A 46 4.24 1.23 13.74
C GLU A 46 3.76 2.56 13.12
N TYR A 47 2.92 2.54 12.08
CA TYR A 47 2.52 3.77 11.39
C TYR A 47 1.79 4.77 12.31
N PRO A 48 0.77 4.39 13.10
CA PRO A 48 0.11 5.30 14.04
C PRO A 48 1.06 5.76 15.15
N GLN A 49 1.87 4.86 15.70
CA GLN A 49 2.80 5.16 16.80
C GLN A 49 3.85 6.19 16.39
N LYS A 50 4.23 6.19 15.12
CA LYS A 50 5.16 7.16 14.54
C LYS A 50 4.48 8.39 13.94
N GLY A 51 3.18 8.58 14.18
CA GLY A 51 2.42 9.71 13.63
C GLY A 51 2.50 9.79 12.11
N GLY A 52 2.47 8.64 11.43
CA GLY A 52 2.56 8.55 9.98
C GLY A 52 3.97 8.71 9.39
N LYS A 53 4.99 8.87 10.23
CA LYS A 53 6.39 9.11 9.78
C LYS A 53 7.14 7.80 9.54
N VAL A 54 6.55 6.92 8.75
CA VAL A 54 7.17 5.68 8.27
C VAL A 54 7.58 5.87 6.80
N PRO A 55 8.82 5.52 6.41
CA PRO A 55 9.26 5.62 5.01
C PRO A 55 8.31 4.86 4.07
N GLU A 56 7.95 5.47 2.94
CA GLU A 56 6.98 4.92 1.99
C GLU A 56 7.36 3.52 1.47
N GLY A 57 8.65 3.24 1.33
CA GLY A 57 9.14 1.91 0.97
C GLY A 57 8.76 0.79 1.95
N GLN A 58 8.33 1.13 3.17
CA GLN A 58 7.87 0.18 4.20
C GLN A 58 6.34 0.11 4.29
N TRP A 59 5.59 0.92 3.53
CA TRP A 59 4.14 0.94 3.60
C TRP A 59 3.52 -0.35 3.09
N LEU A 60 2.37 -0.70 3.66
CA LEU A 60 1.50 -1.78 3.23
C LEU A 60 2.13 -3.19 3.26
N ALA A 61 3.24 -3.36 3.99
CA ALA A 61 3.91 -4.65 4.15
C ALA A 61 3.26 -5.56 5.20
N GLY A 62 2.10 -5.16 5.75
CA GLY A 62 1.42 -5.90 6.81
C GLY A 62 2.01 -5.64 8.19
N ASP A 63 1.42 -6.25 9.22
CA ASP A 63 1.91 -6.14 10.60
C ASP A 63 1.73 -7.48 11.35
N ALA A 64 2.60 -7.70 12.32
CA ALA A 64 2.50 -8.80 13.28
C ALA A 64 1.69 -8.42 14.53
N LEU A 65 1.24 -7.16 14.67
CA LEU A 65 0.29 -6.74 15.70
C LEU A 65 -1.06 -7.39 15.46
N GLY A 66 -1.51 -8.20 16.42
CA GLY A 66 -2.82 -8.85 16.36
C GLY A 66 -3.95 -7.94 16.83
N TRP A 67 -5.11 -8.06 16.21
CA TRP A 67 -6.35 -7.36 16.57
C TRP A 67 -7.32 -8.40 17.12
N GLN A 68 -7.43 -8.48 18.46
CA GLN A 68 -8.16 -9.52 19.18
C GLN A 68 -9.51 -9.03 19.65
N GLY A 69 -10.53 -9.84 19.42
CA GLY A 69 -11.91 -9.62 19.89
C GLY A 69 -12.72 -10.92 19.88
N PRO A 70 -14.05 -10.85 20.01
CA PRO A 70 -14.92 -12.04 19.98
C PRO A 70 -14.78 -12.88 18.71
N TRP A 71 -14.25 -12.28 17.64
CA TRP A 71 -14.00 -12.95 16.35
C TRP A 71 -12.67 -13.74 16.30
N GLY A 72 -11.89 -13.76 17.37
CA GLY A 72 -10.52 -14.28 17.39
C GLY A 72 -9.46 -13.19 17.21
N THR A 73 -8.29 -13.54 16.66
CA THR A 73 -7.19 -12.59 16.40
C THR A 73 -6.95 -12.47 14.90
N THR A 74 -7.12 -11.25 14.37
CA THR A 74 -6.88 -10.90 12.98
C THR A 74 -5.55 -10.16 12.85
N TYR A 75 -4.80 -10.39 11.78
CA TYR A 75 -3.57 -9.68 11.46
C TYR A 75 -3.73 -8.95 10.12
N ALA A 76 -3.15 -7.75 10.03
CA ALA A 76 -3.21 -6.97 8.80
C ALA A 76 -2.34 -7.60 7.72
N THR A 77 -2.98 -8.02 6.63
CA THR A 77 -2.34 -8.70 5.49
C THR A 77 -1.23 -7.83 4.88
N ASN A 78 -0.14 -8.45 4.43
CA ASN A 78 0.83 -7.81 3.56
C ASN A 78 0.19 -7.56 2.19
N LEU A 79 -0.26 -6.32 1.95
CA LEU A 79 -0.92 -5.94 0.70
C LEU A 79 0.07 -5.93 -0.48
N ARG A 80 1.37 -5.69 -0.22
CA ARG A 80 2.41 -5.69 -1.25
C ARG A 80 2.61 -7.08 -1.87
N LEU A 81 2.46 -8.15 -1.08
CA LEU A 81 2.49 -9.53 -1.58
C LEU A 81 1.13 -9.93 -2.16
N TYR A 82 0.04 -9.61 -1.45
CA TYR A 82 -1.31 -9.96 -1.89
C TYR A 82 -1.67 -9.44 -3.28
N PHE A 83 -1.28 -8.20 -3.60
CA PHE A 83 -1.54 -7.62 -4.92
C PHE A 83 -0.65 -8.17 -6.03
N GLN A 84 0.43 -8.92 -5.71
CA GLN A 84 1.21 -9.62 -6.75
C GLN A 84 0.44 -10.82 -7.34
N GLU A 85 -0.49 -11.38 -6.57
CA GLU A 85 -1.26 -12.56 -6.94
C GLU A 85 -2.53 -12.22 -7.75
N LEU A 86 -2.81 -10.92 -7.98
CA LEU A 86 -4.04 -10.44 -8.61
C LEU A 86 -3.74 -9.63 -9.86
N THR A 87 -4.62 -9.75 -10.84
CA THR A 87 -4.77 -8.75 -11.90
C THR A 87 -5.56 -7.54 -11.40
N GLU A 88 -5.52 -6.44 -12.14
CA GLU A 88 -6.28 -5.22 -11.82
C GLU A 88 -7.79 -5.48 -11.82
N GLU A 89 -8.27 -6.24 -12.78
CA GLU A 89 -9.68 -6.61 -12.90
C GLU A 89 -10.15 -7.51 -11.75
N GLU A 90 -9.35 -8.49 -11.36
CA GLU A 90 -9.65 -9.35 -10.21
C GLU A 90 -9.70 -8.54 -8.91
N TRP A 91 -8.77 -7.58 -8.73
CA TRP A 91 -8.81 -6.70 -7.59
C TRP A 91 -10.08 -5.83 -7.58
N VAL A 92 -10.45 -5.22 -8.70
CA VAL A 92 -11.69 -4.41 -8.79
C VAL A 92 -12.90 -5.25 -8.41
N LYS A 93 -13.03 -6.47 -8.94
CA LYS A 93 -14.12 -7.39 -8.58
C LYS A 93 -14.10 -7.75 -7.09
N LYS A 94 -12.94 -8.12 -6.56
CA LYS A 94 -12.77 -8.44 -5.12
C LYS A 94 -13.08 -7.22 -4.24
N GLY A 95 -12.60 -6.04 -4.58
CA GLY A 95 -12.85 -4.81 -3.82
C GLY A 95 -14.34 -4.50 -3.68
N LYS A 96 -15.11 -4.69 -4.76
CA LYS A 96 -16.56 -4.46 -4.77
C LYS A 96 -17.36 -5.48 -3.94
N THR A 97 -16.79 -6.63 -3.65
CA THR A 97 -17.45 -7.71 -2.90
C THR A 97 -16.70 -8.11 -1.63
N LEU A 98 -15.70 -7.30 -1.25
CA LEU A 98 -14.80 -7.61 -0.14
C LEU A 98 -15.59 -7.79 1.16
N LYS A 99 -15.30 -8.89 1.85
CA LYS A 99 -15.69 -9.11 3.25
C LYS A 99 -14.46 -9.56 4.01
N ALA A 100 -14.23 -8.94 5.16
CA ALA A 100 -13.08 -9.24 6.00
C ALA A 100 -13.51 -9.33 7.47
N ARG A 101 -12.67 -9.92 8.30
CA ARG A 101 -12.88 -9.94 9.74
C ARG A 101 -12.62 -8.57 10.34
N PRO A 102 -13.26 -8.26 11.46
CA PRO A 102 -12.91 -7.05 12.22
C PRO A 102 -11.41 -7.01 12.58
N PRO A 103 -10.83 -5.82 12.73
CA PRO A 103 -11.47 -4.49 12.62
C PRO A 103 -11.46 -3.90 11.20
N MET A 104 -11.06 -4.65 10.16
CA MET A 104 -10.96 -4.14 8.78
C MET A 104 -12.29 -3.52 8.31
N PRO A 105 -12.34 -2.21 7.99
CA PRO A 105 -13.55 -1.55 7.50
C PRO A 105 -13.75 -1.82 6.00
N TRP A 106 -13.96 -3.09 5.65
CA TRP A 106 -14.08 -3.59 4.28
C TRP A 106 -15.18 -2.89 3.48
N PHE A 107 -16.23 -2.41 4.15
CA PHE A 107 -17.33 -1.66 3.53
C PHE A 107 -16.85 -0.34 2.91
N ASN A 108 -15.82 0.30 3.45
CA ASN A 108 -15.20 1.48 2.84
C ASN A 108 -14.54 1.12 1.50
N VAL A 109 -13.90 -0.05 1.40
CA VAL A 109 -13.30 -0.52 0.15
C VAL A 109 -14.39 -0.82 -0.88
N GLN A 110 -15.50 -1.45 -0.48
CA GLN A 110 -16.65 -1.70 -1.36
C GLN A 110 -17.26 -0.41 -1.91
N ALA A 111 -17.30 0.65 -1.09
CA ALA A 111 -17.85 1.96 -1.45
C ALA A 111 -16.97 2.73 -2.45
N MET A 112 -15.69 2.39 -2.59
CA MET A 112 -14.78 3.07 -3.53
C MET A 112 -15.28 2.93 -4.97
N THR A 113 -15.04 3.95 -5.79
CA THR A 113 -15.32 3.88 -7.22
C THR A 113 -14.39 2.84 -7.89
N THR A 114 -14.77 2.37 -9.06
CA THR A 114 -13.90 1.49 -9.87
C THR A 114 -12.56 2.16 -10.16
N SER A 115 -12.56 3.47 -10.42
CA SER A 115 -11.34 4.25 -10.66
C SER A 115 -10.44 4.28 -9.41
N ASP A 116 -11.02 4.45 -8.22
CA ASP A 116 -10.24 4.46 -6.97
C ASP A 116 -9.67 3.07 -6.65
N LEU A 117 -10.41 2.00 -6.90
CA LEU A 117 -9.89 0.63 -6.75
C LEU A 117 -8.73 0.37 -7.72
N ARG A 118 -8.81 0.83 -8.98
CA ARG A 118 -7.70 0.77 -9.93
C ARG A 118 -6.50 1.60 -9.46
N ALA A 119 -6.74 2.79 -8.95
CA ALA A 119 -5.68 3.64 -8.40
C ALA A 119 -4.95 2.96 -7.24
N LEU A 120 -5.68 2.33 -6.30
CA LEU A 120 -5.08 1.52 -5.24
C LEU A 120 -4.21 0.40 -5.80
N TYR A 121 -4.72 -0.37 -6.77
CA TYR A 121 -3.96 -1.44 -7.41
C TYR A 121 -2.66 -0.92 -8.01
N ARG A 122 -2.74 0.14 -8.83
CA ARG A 122 -1.57 0.74 -9.48
C ARG A 122 -0.54 1.21 -8.48
N TYR A 123 -0.96 1.85 -7.41
CA TYR A 123 -0.05 2.31 -6.36
C TYR A 123 0.64 1.15 -5.63
N VAL A 124 -0.10 0.13 -5.18
CA VAL A 124 0.49 -1.00 -4.47
C VAL A 124 1.45 -1.78 -5.38
N ARG A 125 1.10 -1.95 -6.66
CA ARG A 125 1.97 -2.55 -7.68
C ARG A 125 3.22 -1.70 -7.95
N HIS A 126 3.08 -0.37 -7.95
CA HIS A 126 4.21 0.57 -8.08
C HIS A 126 5.21 0.45 -6.93
N LEU A 127 4.73 0.29 -5.70
CA LEU A 127 5.59 0.03 -4.56
C LEU A 127 6.36 -1.30 -4.68
N GLY A 128 5.86 -2.26 -5.45
CA GLY A 128 6.44 -3.58 -5.65
C GLY A 128 6.37 -4.50 -4.40
N PRO A 129 6.81 -5.74 -4.50
CA PRO A 129 6.80 -6.68 -3.38
C PRO A 129 7.79 -6.28 -2.29
N ALA A 130 7.41 -6.47 -1.01
CA ALA A 130 8.31 -6.27 0.13
C ALA A 130 7.79 -7.03 1.36
N GLY A 131 8.67 -7.25 2.31
CA GLY A 131 8.34 -7.91 3.58
C GLY A 131 8.05 -9.40 3.43
N LYS A 132 7.35 -9.94 4.41
CA LYS A 132 6.94 -11.35 4.49
C LYS A 132 5.43 -11.43 4.79
N PRO A 133 4.78 -12.59 4.58
CA PRO A 133 3.37 -12.76 4.93
C PRO A 133 3.11 -12.41 6.40
N ALA A 134 1.97 -11.74 6.65
CA ALA A 134 1.50 -11.53 8.01
C ALA A 134 1.13 -12.88 8.67
N PRO A 135 1.09 -12.95 10.03
CA PRO A 135 0.63 -14.15 10.71
C PRO A 135 -0.79 -14.55 10.29
N ALA A 136 -1.06 -15.85 10.35
CA ALA A 136 -2.38 -16.37 10.05
C ALA A 136 -3.40 -15.96 11.12
N TYR A 137 -4.66 -15.83 10.74
CA TYR A 137 -5.77 -15.65 11.65
C TYR A 137 -5.81 -16.77 12.72
N LEU A 138 -6.12 -16.37 13.96
CA LEU A 138 -6.35 -17.31 15.06
C LEU A 138 -7.82 -17.26 15.52
N PRO A 139 -8.51 -18.40 15.65
CA PRO A 139 -9.86 -18.45 16.18
C PRO A 139 -9.90 -18.05 17.66
N PRO A 140 -11.10 -17.79 18.23
CA PRO A 140 -11.24 -17.27 19.61
C PRO A 140 -10.62 -18.17 20.70
N ASP A 141 -10.54 -19.47 20.46
CA ASP A 141 -9.97 -20.47 21.36
C ASP A 141 -8.44 -20.57 21.31
N LYS A 142 -7.79 -19.82 20.42
CA LYS A 142 -6.33 -19.80 20.25
C LYS A 142 -5.72 -18.51 20.76
N ALA A 143 -4.76 -18.64 21.66
CA ALA A 143 -4.02 -17.49 22.17
C ALA A 143 -2.96 -17.02 21.14
N PRO A 144 -2.86 -15.71 20.87
CA PRO A 144 -1.77 -15.17 20.07
C PRO A 144 -0.45 -15.22 20.85
N SER A 145 0.65 -15.46 20.14
CA SER A 145 2.01 -15.48 20.72
C SER A 145 2.70 -14.11 20.73
N GLY A 146 2.16 -13.14 19.95
CA GLY A 146 2.72 -11.80 19.80
C GLY A 146 1.87 -10.69 20.46
N PRO A 147 2.24 -9.43 20.26
CA PRO A 147 1.50 -8.29 20.78
C PRO A 147 0.11 -8.21 20.15
N VAL A 148 -0.87 -7.78 20.95
CA VAL A 148 -2.25 -7.61 20.51
C VAL A 148 -2.88 -6.33 21.04
N VAL A 149 -3.73 -5.72 20.23
CA VAL A 149 -4.75 -4.76 20.64
C VAL A 149 -6.01 -5.55 20.96
N ARG A 150 -6.53 -5.39 22.18
CA ARG A 150 -7.76 -6.07 22.63
C ARG A 150 -8.95 -5.16 22.48
N PHE A 151 -9.98 -5.64 21.80
CA PHE A 151 -11.27 -4.98 21.72
C PHE A 151 -12.12 -5.35 22.93
N PRO A 152 -12.97 -4.42 23.44
CA PRO A 152 -13.88 -4.71 24.52
C PRO A 152 -14.84 -5.86 24.14
N GLU A 153 -15.16 -6.71 25.09
CA GLU A 153 -16.27 -7.64 24.93
C GLU A 153 -17.59 -6.87 24.95
N PRO A 154 -18.59 -7.30 24.13
CA PRO A 154 -19.92 -6.74 24.23
C PRO A 154 -20.45 -6.87 25.66
N PRO A 155 -21.27 -5.91 26.16
CA PRO A 155 -21.94 -6.07 27.45
C PRO A 155 -22.69 -7.39 27.50
N LYS A 156 -22.51 -8.14 28.60
CA LYS A 156 -23.31 -9.34 28.86
C LYS A 156 -24.78 -8.89 29.03
N LYS A 157 -25.64 -9.44 28.17
CA LYS A 157 -27.10 -9.22 28.28
C LYS A 157 -27.65 -9.90 29.52
#